data_cbdd04d18b525c18892f94c185bb1fee
#
_entry.id   cbdd04d18b525c18892f94c185bb1fee
#
_cell.length_a   1.000
_cell.length_b   1.000
_cell.length_c   1.000
_cell.angle_alpha   90.00
_cell.angle_beta   90.00
_cell.angle_gamma   90.00
#
_symmetry.space_group_name_H-M   'P 1'
#
loop_
_entity.id
_entity.type
_entity.pdbx_description
1 polymer ?
#
loop_
_entity_poly.entity_id
_entity_poly.type
_entity_poly.pdbx_seq_one_letter_code
_entity_poly.pdbx_strand_id
1 'polypeptide(L)'
;MEELITPSEKRIINRKKGEIYDYISYSNAFVPYQGWKIHISANLIDYQSILDNVYHVCSIFQTPFKYINKISELFRILSKHVSQLEIGKFITIYPKNKETFLLLLEELYDKIPKYTGVQILTDRSYKDSEIIFYRYGVMNARLINNERPKLKFNGTFYEDITEPYYTCPPFVEDIIFNKVVDDYNIESLFHDRYQMESIIHKSGAGNVYIAIDTINEEKVIIKEARKKVYITEKILAIDLLLNEKCILKKLKGKVDIPNYIECFTIEGN
;
A
#
# COMPACT_ATOMS: atom_id res chain seq x y z
N MET A 1 -13.52 25.36 -0.39
CA MET A 1 -12.49 25.13 -1.43
C MET A 1 -11.74 23.86 -1.05
N GLU A 2 -11.60 22.94 -1.97
CA GLU A 2 -10.84 21.70 -1.73
C GLU A 2 -9.36 22.02 -1.60
N GLU A 3 -8.72 21.56 -0.53
CA GLU A 3 -7.31 21.83 -0.25
C GLU A 3 -6.44 21.03 -1.20
N LEU A 4 -5.61 21.73 -2.01
CA LEU A 4 -4.72 21.12 -2.99
C LEU A 4 -3.35 20.86 -2.38
N ILE A 5 -2.82 19.68 -2.67
CA ILE A 5 -1.46 19.28 -2.35
C ILE A 5 -0.54 19.72 -3.48
N THR A 6 0.55 20.41 -3.17
CA THR A 6 1.55 20.82 -4.16
C THR A 6 2.95 20.79 -3.56
N PRO A 7 4.00 20.42 -4.33
CA PRO A 7 5.37 20.55 -3.87
C PRO A 7 5.73 21.98 -3.49
N SER A 8 6.49 22.16 -2.42
CA SER A 8 6.92 23.49 -1.95
C SER A 8 7.96 24.13 -2.87
N GLU A 9 8.72 23.34 -3.62
CA GLU A 9 9.78 23.82 -4.51
C GLU A 9 9.23 24.34 -5.85
N LYS A 10 9.60 25.57 -6.25
CA LYS A 10 9.09 26.25 -7.44
C LYS A 10 9.97 26.09 -8.69
N ARG A 11 10.79 25.04 -8.81
CA ARG A 11 11.60 24.85 -10.04
C ARG A 11 10.72 24.59 -11.27
N ILE A 12 11.15 25.09 -12.41
CA ILE A 12 10.44 24.93 -13.70
C ILE A 12 10.50 23.45 -14.11
N ILE A 13 9.39 22.78 -13.93
CA ILE A 13 9.19 21.39 -14.28
C ILE A 13 7.89 21.29 -15.07
N ASN A 14 7.85 20.41 -16.05
CA ASN A 14 6.62 20.10 -16.76
C ASN A 14 5.63 19.42 -15.81
N ARG A 15 4.69 20.20 -15.26
CA ARG A 15 3.61 19.70 -14.41
C ARG A 15 2.33 19.63 -15.24
N LYS A 16 1.79 18.43 -15.38
CA LYS A 16 0.47 18.20 -15.95
C LYS A 16 -0.53 17.97 -14.82
N LYS A 17 -1.43 18.92 -14.61
CA LYS A 17 -2.52 18.81 -13.64
C LYS A 17 -3.58 17.84 -14.14
N GLY A 18 -4.00 16.92 -13.27
CA GLY A 18 -5.13 16.02 -13.49
C GLY A 18 -6.22 16.25 -12.45
N GLU A 19 -7.29 15.49 -12.52
CA GLU A 19 -8.41 15.61 -11.59
C GLU A 19 -8.02 15.11 -10.18
N ILE A 20 -7.35 13.97 -10.09
CA ILE A 20 -6.92 13.30 -8.84
C ILE A 20 -5.39 13.34 -8.69
N TYR A 21 -4.67 13.24 -9.80
CA TYR A 21 -3.22 13.15 -9.82
C TYR A 21 -2.60 14.32 -10.58
N ASP A 22 -1.53 14.88 -10.04
CA ASP A 22 -0.61 15.69 -10.80
C ASP A 22 0.59 14.85 -11.26
N TYR A 23 1.05 15.12 -12.47
CA TYR A 23 2.18 14.42 -13.09
C TYR A 23 3.35 15.38 -13.22
N ILE A 24 4.50 14.98 -12.71
CA ILE A 24 5.76 15.71 -12.84
C ILE A 24 6.62 14.97 -13.86
N SER A 25 7.15 15.69 -14.83
CA SER A 25 8.07 15.16 -15.84
C SER A 25 9.21 16.13 -16.13
N TYR A 26 10.25 15.64 -16.77
CA TYR A 26 11.47 16.38 -17.11
C TYR A 26 11.70 16.31 -18.62
N SER A 27 12.39 17.31 -19.20
CA SER A 27 12.51 17.48 -20.66
C SER A 27 13.06 16.25 -21.40
N ASN A 28 13.95 15.50 -20.77
CA ASN A 28 14.57 14.29 -21.34
C ASN A 28 14.11 13.01 -20.67
N ALA A 29 13.00 13.07 -19.89
CA ALA A 29 12.53 11.93 -19.15
C ALA A 29 11.76 10.96 -20.06
N PHE A 30 12.04 9.70 -19.91
CA PHE A 30 11.36 8.61 -20.58
C PHE A 30 10.72 7.68 -19.54
N VAL A 31 9.43 7.38 -19.71
CA VAL A 31 8.72 6.36 -18.94
C VAL A 31 8.59 5.12 -19.82
N PRO A 32 9.25 4.01 -19.48
CA PRO A 32 9.14 2.77 -20.25
C PRO A 32 7.72 2.20 -20.18
N TYR A 33 7.39 1.31 -21.11
CA TYR A 33 6.08 0.66 -21.13
C TYR A 33 5.83 -0.15 -19.84
N GLN A 34 6.83 -0.86 -19.35
CA GLN A 34 6.80 -1.66 -18.13
C GLN A 34 8.14 -1.62 -17.41
N GLY A 35 8.15 -1.91 -16.10
CA GLY A 35 9.36 -1.91 -15.30
C GLY A 35 9.07 -1.86 -13.80
N TRP A 36 10.12 -1.69 -13.02
CA TRP A 36 10.05 -1.49 -11.58
C TRP A 36 9.51 -0.09 -11.26
N LYS A 37 8.41 -0.04 -10.50
CA LYS A 37 7.79 1.18 -9.96
C LYS A 37 8.11 1.31 -8.49
N ILE A 38 8.28 2.55 -8.02
CA ILE A 38 8.34 2.85 -6.60
C ILE A 38 7.03 3.53 -6.21
N HIS A 39 6.37 3.03 -5.19
CA HIS A 39 5.22 3.67 -4.58
C HIS A 39 5.62 4.21 -3.20
N ILE A 40 5.23 5.43 -2.92
CA ILE A 40 5.43 6.05 -1.62
C ILE A 40 4.08 6.19 -0.94
N SER A 41 4.01 5.64 0.27
CA SER A 41 2.87 5.83 1.16
C SER A 41 3.04 7.10 2.00
N ALA A 42 2.01 7.42 2.77
CA ALA A 42 2.02 8.59 3.64
C ALA A 42 1.09 8.39 4.84
N ASN A 43 1.08 9.40 5.71
CA ASN A 43 0.05 9.67 6.68
C ASN A 43 -0.45 11.12 6.52
N LEU A 44 -1.51 11.49 7.24
CA LEU A 44 -2.12 12.82 7.12
C LEU A 44 -1.33 13.96 7.80
N ILE A 45 -0.24 13.64 8.49
CA ILE A 45 0.61 14.63 9.19
C ILE A 45 1.82 14.98 8.32
N ASP A 46 2.50 13.96 7.79
CA ASP A 46 3.81 14.11 7.16
C ASP A 46 3.76 14.16 5.62
N TYR A 47 2.57 14.00 4.99
CA TYR A 47 2.43 13.87 3.54
C TYR A 47 3.12 14.99 2.74
N GLN A 48 3.07 16.24 3.23
CA GLN A 48 3.70 17.36 2.54
C GLN A 48 5.23 17.23 2.56
N SER A 49 5.81 16.91 3.70
CA SER A 49 7.25 16.69 3.84
C SER A 49 7.72 15.47 3.02
N ILE A 50 6.91 14.41 2.98
CA ILE A 50 7.18 13.25 2.13
C ILE A 50 7.19 13.66 0.66
N LEU A 51 6.21 14.41 0.20
CA LEU A 51 6.14 14.90 -1.19
C LEU A 51 7.35 15.76 -1.54
N ASP A 52 7.74 16.68 -0.68
CA ASP A 52 8.86 17.60 -0.91
C ASP A 52 10.20 16.85 -1.01
N ASN A 53 10.44 15.86 -0.15
CA ASN A 53 11.62 15.00 -0.24
C ASN A 53 11.63 14.15 -1.53
N VAL A 54 10.51 13.53 -1.88
CA VAL A 54 10.39 12.76 -3.14
C VAL A 54 10.61 13.66 -4.35
N TYR A 55 10.01 14.84 -4.35
CA TYR A 55 10.20 15.83 -5.39
C TYR A 55 11.68 16.20 -5.56
N HIS A 56 12.38 16.47 -4.45
CA HIS A 56 13.79 16.80 -4.46
C HIS A 56 14.63 15.66 -5.07
N VAL A 57 14.46 14.42 -4.59
CA VAL A 57 15.19 13.26 -5.11
C VAL A 57 14.87 13.03 -6.59
N CYS A 58 13.59 13.01 -6.98
CA CYS A 58 13.19 12.83 -8.36
C CYS A 58 13.73 13.94 -9.28
N SER A 59 13.91 15.17 -8.78
CA SER A 59 14.49 16.28 -9.56
C SER A 59 15.97 16.07 -9.87
N ILE A 60 16.74 15.48 -8.94
CA ILE A 60 18.16 15.13 -9.15
C ILE A 60 18.29 14.06 -10.23
N PHE A 61 17.48 13.00 -10.13
CA PHE A 61 17.50 11.87 -11.08
C PHE A 61 16.70 12.13 -12.36
N GLN A 62 16.03 13.29 -12.46
CA GLN A 62 15.10 13.63 -13.55
C GLN A 62 14.11 12.51 -13.85
N THR A 63 13.58 11.89 -12.81
CA THR A 63 12.68 10.74 -12.89
C THR A 63 11.22 11.18 -12.74
N PRO A 64 10.37 10.87 -13.74
CA PRO A 64 8.95 11.22 -13.70
C PRO A 64 8.23 10.54 -12.54
N PHE A 65 7.25 11.24 -11.98
CA PHE A 65 6.36 10.68 -10.97
C PHE A 65 4.99 11.34 -11.03
N LYS A 66 4.01 10.70 -10.42
CA LYS A 66 2.70 11.27 -10.13
C LYS A 66 2.42 11.24 -8.64
N TYR A 67 1.57 12.14 -8.18
CA TYR A 67 1.11 12.18 -6.80
C TYR A 67 -0.35 12.59 -6.71
N ILE A 68 -1.03 12.22 -5.64
CA ILE A 68 -2.40 12.66 -5.36
C ILE A 68 -2.36 14.15 -5.00
N ASN A 69 -3.17 14.94 -5.67
CA ASN A 69 -3.14 16.40 -5.61
C ASN A 69 -4.21 17.04 -4.71
N LYS A 70 -5.01 16.24 -3.99
CA LYS A 70 -6.09 16.70 -3.11
C LYS A 70 -6.05 15.98 -1.76
N ILE A 71 -6.28 16.73 -0.68
CA ILE A 71 -6.33 16.16 0.68
C ILE A 71 -7.45 15.14 0.84
N SER A 72 -8.61 15.39 0.27
CA SER A 72 -9.74 14.46 0.30
C SER A 72 -9.42 13.12 -0.34
N GLU A 73 -8.71 13.13 -1.48
CA GLU A 73 -8.28 11.91 -2.17
C GLU A 73 -7.13 11.21 -1.43
N LEU A 74 -6.22 11.98 -0.83
CA LEU A 74 -5.20 11.41 0.06
C LEU A 74 -5.86 10.68 1.23
N PHE A 75 -6.80 11.35 1.94
CA PHE A 75 -7.55 10.68 3.01
C PHE A 75 -8.26 9.42 2.50
N ARG A 76 -8.89 9.46 1.33
CA ARG A 76 -9.58 8.31 0.75
C ARG A 76 -8.65 7.12 0.59
N ILE A 77 -7.45 7.31 0.00
CA ILE A 77 -6.50 6.20 -0.23
C ILE A 77 -5.78 5.70 1.03
N LEU A 78 -5.82 6.47 2.11
CA LEU A 78 -5.29 6.08 3.42
C LEU A 78 -6.37 5.48 4.33
N SER A 79 -7.62 5.39 3.88
CA SER A 79 -8.77 5.00 4.69
C SER A 79 -9.38 3.66 4.25
N LYS A 80 -10.32 3.17 5.07
CA LYS A 80 -11.09 1.95 4.81
C LYS A 80 -11.92 1.99 3.51
N HIS A 81 -12.16 3.18 2.96
CA HIS A 81 -13.05 3.37 1.81
C HIS A 81 -12.44 3.03 0.46
N VAL A 82 -11.16 2.69 0.43
CA VAL A 82 -10.45 2.31 -0.78
C VAL A 82 -10.26 0.80 -0.89
N SER A 83 -10.10 0.31 -2.12
CA SER A 83 -9.79 -1.09 -2.35
C SER A 83 -8.39 -1.46 -1.83
N GLN A 84 -8.21 -2.74 -1.50
CA GLN A 84 -6.90 -3.28 -1.10
C GLN A 84 -5.81 -3.10 -2.17
N LEU A 85 -6.20 -2.92 -3.43
CA LEU A 85 -5.27 -2.75 -4.55
C LEU A 85 -4.76 -1.31 -4.70
N GLU A 86 -5.45 -0.34 -4.11
CA GLU A 86 -5.12 1.10 -4.21
C GLU A 86 -4.57 1.69 -2.92
N ILE A 87 -4.84 1.03 -1.78
CA ILE A 87 -4.52 1.56 -0.46
C ILE A 87 -3.06 2.01 -0.33
N GLY A 88 -2.86 3.18 0.24
CA GLY A 88 -1.54 3.72 0.58
C GLY A 88 -0.76 4.35 -0.58
N LYS A 89 -1.18 4.24 -1.83
CA LYS A 89 -0.42 4.70 -3.02
C LYS A 89 -0.51 6.21 -3.22
N PHE A 90 0.17 7.00 -2.38
CA PHE A 90 0.21 8.44 -2.47
C PHE A 90 1.00 8.95 -3.67
N ILE A 91 2.24 8.46 -3.86
CA ILE A 91 3.11 8.84 -4.97
C ILE A 91 3.51 7.59 -5.75
N THR A 92 3.60 7.70 -7.08
CA THR A 92 4.15 6.65 -7.96
C THR A 92 5.30 7.22 -8.77
N ILE A 93 6.49 6.66 -8.65
CA ILE A 93 7.71 7.04 -9.35
C ILE A 93 7.97 6.04 -10.47
N TYR A 94 8.43 6.52 -11.62
CA TYR A 94 8.62 5.75 -12.84
C TYR A 94 10.10 5.73 -13.29
N PRO A 95 10.96 4.90 -12.69
CA PRO A 95 12.37 4.78 -13.09
C PRO A 95 12.48 4.31 -14.54
N LYS A 96 13.45 4.85 -15.28
CA LYS A 96 13.66 4.50 -16.70
C LYS A 96 14.19 3.09 -16.94
N ASN A 97 14.91 2.50 -15.97
CA ASN A 97 15.50 1.17 -16.00
C ASN A 97 15.78 0.64 -14.57
N LYS A 98 16.23 -0.63 -14.46
CA LYS A 98 16.56 -1.30 -13.18
C LYS A 98 17.66 -0.56 -12.40
N GLU A 99 18.67 -0.04 -13.06
CA GLU A 99 19.77 0.69 -12.42
C GLU A 99 19.29 1.97 -11.75
N THR A 100 18.53 2.80 -12.49
CA THR A 100 17.93 4.02 -11.91
C THR A 100 16.96 3.69 -10.78
N PHE A 101 16.21 2.59 -10.88
CA PHE A 101 15.33 2.12 -9.82
C PHE A 101 16.08 1.82 -8.53
N LEU A 102 17.20 1.09 -8.61
CA LEU A 102 18.01 0.75 -7.44
C LEU A 102 18.61 1.99 -6.77
N LEU A 103 19.18 2.90 -7.57
CA LEU A 103 19.74 4.16 -7.05
C LEU A 103 18.67 5.05 -6.39
N LEU A 104 17.48 5.12 -6.99
CA LEU A 104 16.37 5.88 -6.42
C LEU A 104 15.89 5.30 -5.08
N LEU A 105 15.82 3.98 -4.96
CA LEU A 105 15.42 3.36 -3.69
C LEU A 105 16.39 3.70 -2.56
N GLU A 106 17.71 3.62 -2.81
CA GLU A 106 18.72 3.99 -1.82
C GLU A 106 18.64 5.47 -1.46
N GLU A 107 18.58 6.36 -2.46
CA GLU A 107 18.55 7.81 -2.22
C GLU A 107 17.26 8.24 -1.48
N LEU A 108 16.09 7.66 -1.84
CA LEU A 108 14.85 7.92 -1.14
C LEU A 108 14.91 7.44 0.32
N TYR A 109 15.50 6.26 0.55
CA TYR A 109 15.63 5.71 1.88
C TYR A 109 16.55 6.53 2.78
N ASP A 110 17.65 7.06 2.21
CA ASP A 110 18.62 7.87 2.95
C ASP A 110 18.14 9.31 3.21
N LYS A 111 17.36 9.88 2.26
CA LYS A 111 16.93 11.29 2.33
C LYS A 111 15.59 11.49 3.01
N ILE A 112 14.68 10.54 2.92
CA ILE A 112 13.38 10.66 3.57
C ILE A 112 13.51 10.21 5.03
N PRO A 113 13.15 11.05 6.01
CA PRO A 113 13.08 10.63 7.41
C PRO A 113 12.23 9.37 7.59
N LYS A 114 12.46 8.61 8.65
CA LYS A 114 11.68 7.40 8.97
C LYS A 114 10.24 7.76 9.34
N TYR A 115 9.46 8.14 8.34
CA TYR A 115 8.03 8.35 8.49
C TYR A 115 7.28 7.03 8.52
N THR A 116 6.10 7.09 9.10
CA THR A 116 5.17 5.97 9.12
C THR A 116 4.05 6.20 8.10
N GLY A 117 3.55 5.14 7.48
CA GLY A 117 2.49 5.22 6.48
C GLY A 117 1.59 4.00 6.48
N VAL A 118 0.54 4.06 5.67
CA VAL A 118 -0.34 2.90 5.43
C VAL A 118 0.39 1.92 4.53
N GLN A 119 0.40 0.64 4.89
CA GLN A 119 1.02 -0.40 4.10
C GLN A 119 0.37 -0.52 2.72
N ILE A 120 1.20 -0.62 1.68
CA ILE A 120 0.76 -0.90 0.31
C ILE A 120 0.78 -2.41 0.09
N LEU A 121 -0.39 -3.04 0.16
CA LEU A 121 -0.51 -4.51 0.18
C LEU A 121 0.00 -5.18 -1.10
N THR A 122 -0.12 -4.51 -2.24
CA THR A 122 0.26 -5.05 -3.56
C THR A 122 1.77 -5.03 -3.82
N ASP A 123 2.54 -4.42 -2.93
CA ASP A 123 3.93 -4.07 -3.13
C ASP A 123 4.81 -4.63 -2.01
N ARG A 124 6.09 -4.83 -2.30
CA ARG A 124 7.09 -5.18 -1.30
C ARG A 124 7.68 -3.92 -0.67
N SER A 125 7.88 -3.92 0.64
CA SER A 125 8.57 -2.82 1.34
C SER A 125 10.07 -2.81 1.01
N TYR A 126 10.66 -1.62 0.95
CA TYR A 126 12.10 -1.47 0.80
C TYR A 126 12.77 -1.39 2.17
N LYS A 127 13.62 -2.37 2.48
CA LYS A 127 14.28 -2.50 3.79
C LYS A 127 13.24 -2.45 4.93
N ASP A 128 13.50 -1.69 5.98
CA ASP A 128 12.60 -1.45 7.12
C ASP A 128 11.70 -0.21 6.92
N SER A 129 11.58 0.31 5.70
CA SER A 129 10.74 1.48 5.44
C SER A 129 9.26 1.14 5.51
N GLU A 130 8.50 1.96 6.23
CA GLU A 130 7.04 1.85 6.29
C GLU A 130 6.31 2.69 5.22
N ILE A 131 7.07 3.42 4.36
CA ILE A 131 6.48 4.27 3.31
C ILE A 131 7.04 4.02 1.92
N ILE A 132 8.19 3.35 1.77
CA ILE A 132 8.81 3.08 0.48
C ILE A 132 8.52 1.64 0.07
N PHE A 133 7.79 1.48 -1.03
CA PHE A 133 7.37 0.19 -1.56
C PHE A 133 7.71 0.10 -3.04
N TYR A 134 7.79 -1.12 -3.58
CA TYR A 134 8.08 -1.32 -4.98
C TYR A 134 7.41 -2.57 -5.54
N ARG A 135 7.12 -2.53 -6.84
CA ARG A 135 6.65 -3.67 -7.63
C ARG A 135 7.01 -3.53 -9.10
N TYR A 136 7.06 -4.65 -9.81
CA TYR A 136 7.13 -4.65 -11.27
C TYR A 136 5.72 -4.57 -11.87
N GLY A 137 5.56 -3.85 -13.00
CA GLY A 137 4.27 -3.77 -13.70
C GLY A 137 4.29 -2.79 -14.87
N VAL A 138 3.16 -2.64 -15.53
CA VAL A 138 2.98 -1.70 -16.65
C VAL A 138 3.00 -0.27 -16.11
N MET A 139 3.79 0.61 -16.75
CA MET A 139 3.96 2.01 -16.35
C MET A 139 3.25 2.99 -17.28
N ASN A 140 3.39 2.79 -18.59
CA ASN A 140 2.89 3.71 -19.62
C ASN A 140 2.09 2.93 -20.65
N ALA A 141 0.89 2.52 -20.25
CA ALA A 141 -0.07 1.94 -21.18
C ALA A 141 -1.12 2.96 -21.56
N ARG A 142 -1.31 3.15 -22.85
CA ARG A 142 -2.55 3.73 -23.35
C ARG A 142 -3.59 2.62 -23.32
N LEU A 143 -4.73 2.87 -22.65
CA LEU A 143 -5.88 1.98 -22.74
C LEU A 143 -6.32 1.91 -24.21
N ILE A 144 -6.16 0.74 -24.82
CA ILE A 144 -6.70 0.45 -26.14
C ILE A 144 -7.95 -0.39 -25.87
N ASN A 145 -9.11 0.09 -26.31
CA ASN A 145 -10.40 -0.58 -26.21
C ASN A 145 -10.83 -0.99 -24.78
N ASN A 146 -10.50 -0.23 -23.74
CA ASN A 146 -10.76 -0.55 -22.33
C ASN A 146 -10.15 -1.88 -21.83
N GLU A 147 -9.24 -2.48 -22.58
CA GLU A 147 -8.52 -3.67 -22.12
C GLU A 147 -7.48 -3.32 -21.07
N ARG A 148 -7.32 -4.19 -20.09
CA ARG A 148 -6.24 -4.06 -19.11
C ARG A 148 -4.89 -4.16 -19.80
N PRO A 149 -3.93 -3.29 -19.44
CA PRO A 149 -2.60 -3.34 -20.02
C PRO A 149 -1.91 -4.67 -19.65
N LYS A 150 -1.21 -5.25 -20.63
CA LYS A 150 -0.50 -6.53 -20.47
C LYS A 150 1.00 -6.33 -20.47
N LEU A 151 1.71 -7.09 -19.67
CA LEU A 151 3.16 -7.16 -19.69
C LEU A 151 3.62 -7.87 -20.97
N LYS A 152 4.82 -7.50 -21.48
CA LYS A 152 5.42 -8.10 -22.68
C LYS A 152 6.74 -8.76 -22.32
N PHE A 153 6.93 -10.01 -22.75
CA PHE A 153 8.20 -10.71 -22.63
C PHE A 153 8.40 -11.68 -23.79
N ASN A 154 9.49 -11.56 -24.52
CA ASN A 154 9.84 -12.41 -25.68
C ASN A 154 8.71 -12.57 -26.69
N GLY A 155 8.00 -11.49 -27.01
CA GLY A 155 6.88 -11.50 -27.96
C GLY A 155 5.55 -12.01 -27.39
N THR A 156 5.53 -12.51 -26.16
CA THR A 156 4.34 -12.99 -25.47
C THR A 156 3.75 -11.92 -24.55
N PHE A 157 2.42 -11.91 -24.43
CA PHE A 157 1.71 -11.01 -23.52
C PHE A 157 1.26 -11.77 -22.26
N TYR A 158 1.47 -11.14 -21.11
CA TYR A 158 1.08 -11.64 -19.79
C TYR A 158 0.17 -10.64 -19.10
N GLU A 159 -0.79 -11.11 -18.33
CA GLU A 159 -1.62 -10.22 -17.51
C GLU A 159 -0.77 -9.49 -16.46
N ASP A 160 -0.97 -8.17 -16.29
CA ASP A 160 -0.40 -7.42 -15.15
C ASP A 160 -1.30 -7.65 -13.93
N ILE A 161 -1.12 -8.84 -13.31
CA ILE A 161 -1.92 -9.27 -12.16
C ILE A 161 -1.56 -8.39 -10.96
N THR A 162 -2.59 -7.88 -10.29
CA THR A 162 -2.46 -7.12 -9.05
C THR A 162 -3.35 -7.76 -8.00
N GLU A 163 -2.72 -8.33 -6.99
CA GLU A 163 -3.38 -8.99 -5.86
C GLU A 163 -3.18 -8.15 -4.58
N PRO A 164 -3.98 -8.34 -3.52
CA PRO A 164 -3.80 -7.68 -2.23
C PRO A 164 -2.60 -8.24 -1.43
N TYR A 165 -1.62 -8.75 -2.14
CA TYR A 165 -0.30 -9.17 -1.69
C TYR A 165 0.70 -8.99 -2.84
N TYR A 166 1.98 -8.95 -2.52
CA TYR A 166 3.02 -8.77 -3.52
C TYR A 166 3.10 -9.94 -4.51
N THR A 167 3.21 -9.62 -5.79
CA THR A 167 3.45 -10.59 -6.85
C THR A 167 4.54 -10.08 -7.79
N CYS A 168 5.44 -10.96 -8.22
CA CYS A 168 6.44 -10.69 -9.25
C CYS A 168 6.15 -11.55 -10.48
N PRO A 169 6.16 -10.96 -11.71
CA PRO A 169 5.97 -11.75 -12.91
C PRO A 169 7.05 -12.84 -13.06
N PRO A 170 6.70 -14.04 -13.53
CA PRO A 170 7.61 -15.20 -13.52
C PRO A 170 8.84 -15.05 -14.42
N PHE A 171 8.82 -14.09 -15.36
CA PHE A 171 9.93 -13.78 -16.27
C PHE A 171 10.79 -12.60 -15.77
N VAL A 172 10.48 -12.03 -14.60
CA VAL A 172 11.26 -10.96 -13.98
C VAL A 172 12.06 -11.55 -12.83
N GLU A 173 13.36 -11.28 -12.80
CA GLU A 173 14.17 -11.57 -11.62
C GLU A 173 13.67 -10.74 -10.45
N ASP A 174 13.17 -11.40 -9.43
CA ASP A 174 12.68 -10.73 -8.24
C ASP A 174 13.83 -10.12 -7.44
N ILE A 175 13.60 -8.92 -6.92
CA ILE A 175 14.60 -8.17 -6.14
C ILE A 175 14.16 -8.20 -4.68
N ILE A 176 14.95 -8.87 -3.84
CA ILE A 176 14.68 -9.01 -2.42
C ILE A 176 15.76 -8.27 -1.65
N PHE A 177 15.40 -7.19 -0.96
CA PHE A 177 16.31 -6.42 -0.10
C PHE A 177 16.28 -6.87 1.37
N ASN A 178 15.20 -7.53 1.79
CA ASN A 178 15.02 -8.03 3.14
C ASN A 178 14.93 -9.56 3.12
N LYS A 179 15.58 -10.22 4.07
CA LYS A 179 15.33 -11.64 4.38
C LYS A 179 14.02 -11.83 5.17
N VAL A 180 13.13 -10.86 5.16
CA VAL A 180 11.89 -10.93 5.94
C VAL A 180 10.85 -11.66 5.12
N VAL A 181 10.50 -12.80 5.62
CA VAL A 181 9.28 -13.60 5.46
C VAL A 181 8.24 -12.95 4.53
N ASP A 182 8.43 -13.11 3.23
CA ASP A 182 7.44 -12.74 2.21
C ASP A 182 6.33 -13.80 2.05
N ASP A 183 6.40 -14.86 2.81
CA ASP A 183 5.34 -15.85 2.89
C ASP A 183 4.25 -15.36 3.85
N TYR A 184 3.45 -14.39 3.37
CA TYR A 184 2.10 -14.23 3.88
C TYR A 184 1.27 -15.46 3.47
N ASN A 185 1.67 -16.60 3.95
CA ASN A 185 0.77 -17.72 4.02
C ASN A 185 -0.27 -17.36 5.09
N ILE A 186 -1.47 -17.02 4.66
CA ILE A 186 -2.59 -16.69 5.54
C ILE A 186 -2.77 -17.78 6.61
N GLU A 187 -2.47 -19.03 6.29
CA GLU A 187 -2.51 -20.17 7.22
C GLU A 187 -1.47 -20.06 8.34
N SER A 188 -0.27 -19.51 8.08
CA SER A 188 0.74 -19.28 9.13
C SER A 188 0.45 -18.04 10.00
N LEU A 189 -0.42 -17.13 9.54
CA LEU A 189 -0.76 -15.91 10.28
C LEU A 189 -1.63 -16.16 11.52
N PHE A 190 -2.42 -17.25 11.55
CA PHE A 190 -3.41 -17.47 12.63
C PHE A 190 -2.95 -18.42 13.69
N HIS A 191 -1.64 -18.69 13.81
CA HIS A 191 -1.10 -19.73 14.66
C HIS A 191 -1.76 -21.09 14.36
N ASP A 192 -1.22 -22.18 14.82
CA ASP A 192 -1.76 -23.53 14.66
C ASP A 192 -3.15 -23.72 15.29
N ARG A 193 -3.66 -22.70 15.99
CA ARG A 193 -4.94 -22.73 16.70
C ARG A 193 -6.14 -22.44 15.82
N TYR A 194 -6.05 -21.52 14.86
CA TYR A 194 -7.22 -21.11 14.07
C TYR A 194 -7.12 -21.56 12.63
N GLN A 195 -7.95 -22.49 12.24
CA GLN A 195 -8.06 -22.94 10.85
C GLN A 195 -9.08 -22.09 10.11
N MET A 196 -8.63 -21.33 9.11
CA MET A 196 -9.50 -20.45 8.31
C MET A 196 -10.43 -21.25 7.42
N GLU A 197 -11.75 -20.95 7.48
CA GLU A 197 -12.76 -21.49 6.57
C GLU A 197 -13.06 -20.54 5.41
N SER A 198 -13.27 -19.26 5.70
CA SER A 198 -13.66 -18.29 4.66
C SER A 198 -13.42 -16.84 5.10
N ILE A 199 -13.40 -15.94 4.12
CA ILE A 199 -13.36 -14.50 4.32
C ILE A 199 -14.76 -13.96 4.02
N ILE A 200 -15.41 -13.33 5.01
CA ILE A 200 -16.77 -12.79 4.87
C ILE A 200 -16.79 -11.30 4.57
N HIS A 201 -15.70 -10.60 4.83
CA HIS A 201 -15.56 -9.18 4.48
C HIS A 201 -14.11 -8.84 4.16
N LYS A 202 -13.89 -8.06 3.10
CA LYS A 202 -12.57 -7.53 2.69
C LYS A 202 -12.64 -6.01 2.59
N SER A 203 -11.67 -5.32 3.20
CA SER A 203 -11.53 -3.86 3.08
C SER A 203 -10.07 -3.43 3.19
N GLY A 204 -9.79 -2.17 2.88
CA GLY A 204 -8.48 -1.57 3.12
C GLY A 204 -8.07 -1.62 4.59
N ALA A 205 -9.03 -1.52 5.51
CA ALA A 205 -8.78 -1.48 6.95
C ALA A 205 -8.49 -2.84 7.59
N GLY A 206 -8.80 -3.94 6.91
CA GLY A 206 -8.65 -5.30 7.39
C GLY A 206 -9.74 -6.20 6.84
N ASN A 207 -9.65 -7.46 7.18
CA ASN A 207 -10.59 -8.51 6.76
C ASN A 207 -11.36 -9.04 7.97
N VAL A 208 -12.47 -9.71 7.69
CA VAL A 208 -13.22 -10.50 8.68
C VAL A 208 -13.28 -11.94 8.17
N TYR A 209 -12.86 -12.87 9.02
CA TYR A 209 -12.74 -14.28 8.68
C TYR A 209 -13.69 -15.12 9.54
N ILE A 210 -14.16 -16.24 8.97
CA ILE A 210 -14.68 -17.38 9.71
C ILE A 210 -13.56 -18.39 9.85
N ALA A 211 -13.31 -18.85 11.06
CA ALA A 211 -12.32 -19.86 11.36
C ALA A 211 -12.86 -20.90 12.37
N ILE A 212 -12.19 -22.04 12.46
CA ILE A 212 -12.39 -23.04 13.51
C ILE A 212 -11.28 -22.86 14.55
N ASP A 213 -11.65 -22.67 15.81
CA ASP A 213 -10.72 -22.79 16.94
C ASP A 213 -10.45 -24.28 17.17
N THR A 214 -9.25 -24.74 16.83
CA THR A 214 -8.88 -26.17 16.89
C THR A 214 -8.81 -26.74 18.32
N ILE A 215 -8.80 -25.88 19.35
CA ILE A 215 -8.81 -26.31 20.73
C ILE A 215 -10.21 -26.75 21.17
N ASN A 216 -11.24 -26.01 20.74
CA ASN A 216 -12.62 -26.23 21.20
C ASN A 216 -13.50 -26.77 20.07
N GLU A 217 -13.01 -26.87 18.83
CA GLU A 217 -13.75 -27.24 17.63
C GLU A 217 -14.97 -26.31 17.35
N GLU A 218 -14.89 -25.05 17.83
CA GLU A 218 -15.95 -24.07 17.67
C GLU A 218 -15.66 -23.10 16.52
N LYS A 219 -16.74 -22.67 15.85
CA LYS A 219 -16.64 -21.57 14.86
C LYS A 219 -16.44 -20.24 15.54
N VAL A 220 -15.46 -19.49 15.08
CA VAL A 220 -15.10 -18.17 15.58
C VAL A 220 -15.04 -17.13 14.47
N ILE A 221 -15.19 -15.87 14.83
CA ILE A 221 -14.95 -14.73 13.93
C ILE A 221 -13.64 -14.10 14.31
N ILE A 222 -12.74 -13.98 13.32
CA ILE A 222 -11.48 -13.26 13.46
C ILE A 222 -11.62 -11.93 12.71
N LYS A 223 -11.37 -10.82 13.39
CA LYS A 223 -11.37 -9.47 12.81
C LYS A 223 -9.95 -8.94 12.78
N GLU A 224 -9.49 -8.58 11.59
CA GLU A 224 -8.20 -7.94 11.35
C GLU A 224 -8.38 -6.42 11.35
N ALA A 225 -7.45 -5.70 11.95
CA ALA A 225 -7.30 -4.26 11.76
C ALA A 225 -5.85 -3.93 11.37
N ARG A 226 -5.69 -3.34 10.18
CA ARG A 226 -4.38 -2.91 9.70
C ARG A 226 -3.95 -1.63 10.37
N LYS A 227 -2.68 -1.58 10.74
CA LYS A 227 -2.07 -0.39 11.36
C LYS A 227 -2.19 0.82 10.44
N LYS A 228 -2.42 1.99 11.04
CA LYS A 228 -2.38 3.30 10.37
C LYS A 228 -3.46 3.54 9.30
N VAL A 229 -4.38 2.61 9.07
CA VAL A 229 -5.52 2.83 8.18
C VAL A 229 -6.58 3.65 8.89
N TYR A 230 -6.98 4.75 8.26
CA TYR A 230 -7.94 5.69 8.82
C TYR A 230 -9.38 5.19 8.66
N ILE A 231 -10.18 5.41 9.71
CA ILE A 231 -11.65 5.31 9.67
C ILE A 231 -12.23 6.72 9.53
N THR A 232 -11.70 7.64 10.30
CA THR A 232 -11.90 9.09 10.19
C THR A 232 -10.53 9.75 10.27
N GLU A 233 -10.44 11.06 10.09
CA GLU A 233 -9.17 11.80 10.21
C GLU A 233 -8.48 11.65 11.57
N LYS A 234 -9.21 11.21 12.60
CA LYS A 234 -8.73 11.08 14.00
C LYS A 234 -8.75 9.65 14.54
N ILE A 235 -9.41 8.72 13.87
CA ILE A 235 -9.64 7.36 14.35
C ILE A 235 -9.05 6.38 13.37
N LEU A 236 -8.19 5.49 13.83
CA LEU A 236 -7.62 4.41 13.06
C LEU A 236 -8.46 3.12 13.17
N ALA A 237 -8.28 2.21 12.25
CA ALA A 237 -8.96 0.91 12.26
C ALA A 237 -8.65 0.11 13.54
N ILE A 238 -7.41 0.17 14.02
CA ILE A 238 -7.00 -0.48 15.26
C ILE A 238 -7.75 0.06 16.48
N ASP A 239 -8.04 1.37 16.52
CA ASP A 239 -8.77 1.98 17.64
C ASP A 239 -10.19 1.44 17.76
N LEU A 240 -10.87 1.22 16.61
CA LEU A 240 -12.20 0.61 16.60
C LEU A 240 -12.16 -0.83 17.12
N LEU A 241 -11.19 -1.62 16.69
CA LEU A 241 -11.05 -3.01 17.11
C LEU A 241 -10.75 -3.12 18.61
N LEU A 242 -9.87 -2.26 19.13
CA LEU A 242 -9.57 -2.19 20.56
C LEU A 242 -10.78 -1.73 21.39
N ASN A 243 -11.58 -0.79 20.87
CA ASN A 243 -12.83 -0.36 21.52
C ASN A 243 -13.86 -1.50 21.54
N GLU A 244 -14.04 -2.22 20.43
CA GLU A 244 -14.92 -3.41 20.37
C GLU A 244 -14.49 -4.46 21.41
N LYS A 245 -13.19 -4.77 21.50
CA LYS A 245 -12.63 -5.65 22.55
C LYS A 245 -13.04 -5.19 23.97
N CYS A 246 -12.91 -3.88 24.26
CA CYS A 246 -13.28 -3.33 25.57
C CYS A 246 -14.79 -3.48 25.85
N ILE A 247 -15.63 -3.24 24.85
CA ILE A 247 -17.09 -3.35 24.95
C ILE A 247 -17.48 -4.81 25.20
N LEU A 248 -17.00 -5.76 24.41
CA LEU A 248 -17.29 -7.19 24.57
C LEU A 248 -16.91 -7.69 25.96
N LYS A 249 -15.73 -7.29 26.48
CA LYS A 249 -15.32 -7.65 27.85
C LYS A 249 -16.25 -7.08 28.93
N LYS A 250 -16.69 -5.82 28.80
CA LYS A 250 -17.57 -5.16 29.79
C LYS A 250 -18.99 -5.73 29.81
N LEU A 251 -19.48 -6.19 28.67
CA LEU A 251 -20.84 -6.69 28.51
C LEU A 251 -20.98 -8.20 28.66
N LYS A 252 -19.87 -8.92 28.81
CA LYS A 252 -19.86 -10.38 28.98
C LYS A 252 -20.81 -10.80 30.10
N GLY A 253 -21.76 -11.68 29.80
CA GLY A 253 -22.77 -12.21 30.74
C GLY A 253 -23.89 -11.24 31.14
N LYS A 254 -23.93 -10.03 30.57
CA LYS A 254 -24.99 -9.03 30.83
C LYS A 254 -26.01 -8.98 29.71
N VAL A 255 -25.60 -9.23 28.48
CA VAL A 255 -26.43 -9.23 27.30
C VAL A 255 -25.99 -10.35 26.37
N ASP A 256 -26.86 -10.73 25.44
CA ASP A 256 -26.53 -11.75 24.42
C ASP A 256 -25.64 -11.13 23.31
N ILE A 257 -24.37 -11.36 23.45
CA ILE A 257 -23.32 -10.87 22.50
C ILE A 257 -22.25 -11.95 22.30
N PRO A 258 -21.49 -11.90 21.19
CA PRO A 258 -20.36 -12.79 21.00
C PRO A 258 -19.36 -12.71 22.15
N ASN A 259 -18.84 -13.86 22.58
CA ASN A 259 -17.78 -13.89 23.57
C ASN A 259 -16.47 -13.40 22.99
N TYR A 260 -15.78 -12.52 23.73
CA TYR A 260 -14.40 -12.16 23.42
C TYR A 260 -13.50 -13.34 23.81
N ILE A 261 -12.72 -13.85 22.86
CA ILE A 261 -11.77 -14.93 23.08
C ILE A 261 -10.40 -14.34 23.38
N GLU A 262 -9.72 -13.80 22.39
CA GLU A 262 -8.39 -13.22 22.55
C GLU A 262 -8.09 -12.09 21.53
N CYS A 263 -6.95 -11.46 21.67
CA CYS A 263 -6.42 -10.47 20.72
C CYS A 263 -4.91 -10.67 20.64
N PHE A 264 -4.40 -10.79 19.44
CA PHE A 264 -2.99 -10.94 19.16
C PHE A 264 -2.54 -9.95 18.08
N THR A 265 -1.26 -9.74 17.97
CA THR A 265 -0.64 -8.92 16.93
C THR A 265 0.23 -9.83 16.07
N ILE A 266 0.10 -9.69 14.77
CA ILE A 266 0.96 -10.37 13.81
C ILE A 266 2.08 -9.40 13.43
N GLU A 267 3.33 -9.84 13.50
CA GLU A 267 4.47 -9.02 13.13
C GLU A 267 4.41 -8.67 11.64
N GLY A 268 4.58 -7.37 11.37
CA GLY A 268 4.46 -6.81 10.03
C GLY A 268 3.14 -6.07 9.75
N ASN A 269 2.14 -6.28 10.57
CA ASN A 269 0.85 -5.56 10.47
C ASN A 269 0.39 -5.04 11.82
#